data_941772790ede096845940667f930c3fa
#
_entry.id   941772790ede096845940667f930c3fa
#
_cell.length_a   1.000
_cell.length_b   1.000
_cell.length_c   1.000
_cell.angle_alpha   90.00
_cell.angle_beta   90.00
_cell.angle_gamma   90.00
#
_symmetry.space_group_name_H-M   'P 1'
#
loop_
_entity.id
_entity.type
_entity.pdbx_description
1 polymer ?
#
loop_
_entity_poly.entity_id
_entity_poly.type
_entity_poly.pdbx_seq_one_letter_code
_entity_poly.pdbx_strand_id
1 'polypeptide(L)'
;MRTTPRSRTTPRSSRAFALREKLHPPLKIFAVVRTLAGLGVEAKPLLLGSGLSPSDVASAHCRTSVFQFLTVCANAAKLSPDPQWAVRVGSQMHLTDYGMYGYVLACAGSLRAACELAMRYHILATPVVPIELFEDQTTACWTFPPLDEAHLPDVDDRLF
;
A
#
# COMPACT_ATOMS: atom_id res chain seq x y z
N MET A 1 20.84 -8.04 32.67
CA MET A 1 20.33 -6.66 32.46
C MET A 1 19.96 -6.52 30.99
N ARG A 2 18.66 -6.63 30.66
CA ARG A 2 18.15 -6.52 29.26
C ARG A 2 17.77 -5.08 29.03
N THR A 3 18.52 -4.38 28.21
CA THR A 3 18.20 -3.04 27.72
C THR A 3 17.11 -3.13 26.63
N THR A 4 15.92 -2.72 26.94
CA THR A 4 14.81 -2.54 25.99
C THR A 4 15.14 -1.35 25.07
N PRO A 5 15.05 -1.49 23.72
CA PRO A 5 15.23 -0.34 22.84
C PRO A 5 14.03 0.59 22.96
N ARG A 6 14.30 1.87 23.27
CA ARG A 6 13.27 2.94 23.27
C ARG A 6 12.73 3.13 21.85
N SER A 7 11.46 2.85 21.64
CA SER A 7 10.76 3.21 20.42
C SER A 7 10.73 4.74 20.28
N ARG A 8 11.33 5.27 19.23
CA ARG A 8 11.18 6.67 18.84
C ARG A 8 9.78 6.87 18.28
N THR A 9 8.89 7.35 19.10
CA THR A 9 7.54 7.79 18.66
C THR A 9 7.70 9.06 17.84
N THR A 10 7.52 8.97 16.53
CA THR A 10 7.48 10.13 15.63
C THR A 10 6.24 10.98 15.97
N PRO A 11 6.34 12.32 16.03
CA PRO A 11 5.20 13.18 16.34
C PRO A 11 4.06 12.98 15.33
N ARG A 12 2.82 12.94 15.82
CA ARG A 12 1.60 12.65 15.05
C ARG A 12 1.42 13.57 13.81
N SER A 13 1.86 14.83 13.88
CA SER A 13 1.75 15.80 12.77
C SER A 13 2.71 15.52 11.60
N SER A 14 3.93 15.08 11.88
CA SER A 14 4.92 14.75 10.83
C SER A 14 4.52 13.49 10.05
N ARG A 15 3.86 12.53 10.71
CA ARG A 15 3.39 11.29 10.11
C ARG A 15 2.18 11.53 9.20
N ALA A 16 1.25 12.39 9.62
CA ALA A 16 0.09 12.78 8.81
C ALA A 16 0.51 13.52 7.53
N PHE A 17 1.55 14.36 7.60
CA PHE A 17 2.12 15.04 6.44
C PHE A 17 2.76 14.04 5.48
N ALA A 18 3.55 13.10 5.98
CA ALA A 18 4.19 12.06 5.16
C ALA A 18 3.17 11.18 4.40
N LEU A 19 2.00 10.90 4.99
CA LEU A 19 0.93 10.13 4.34
C LEU A 19 0.31 10.85 3.14
N ARG A 20 0.33 12.17 3.10
CA ARG A 20 -0.24 12.99 2.02
C ARG A 20 0.77 13.36 0.93
N GLU A 21 2.05 13.10 1.15
CA GLU A 21 3.10 13.40 0.20
C GLU A 21 3.00 12.48 -1.04
N LYS A 22 2.99 13.09 -2.23
CA LYS A 22 2.83 12.37 -3.50
C LYS A 22 4.17 11.84 -4.01
N LEU A 23 4.61 10.71 -3.50
CA LEU A 23 5.89 10.09 -3.80
C LEU A 23 5.79 8.82 -4.66
N HIS A 24 4.62 8.18 -4.66
CA HIS A 24 4.47 6.83 -5.20
C HIS A 24 3.85 6.83 -6.60
N PRO A 25 4.27 5.93 -7.50
CA PRO A 25 3.57 5.71 -8.75
C PRO A 25 2.15 5.17 -8.47
N PRO A 26 1.17 5.40 -9.35
CA PRO A 26 -0.23 5.01 -9.15
C PRO A 26 -0.48 3.50 -9.30
N LEU A 27 0.54 2.67 -9.48
CA LEU A 27 0.43 1.26 -9.90
C LEU A 27 -0.44 0.41 -8.96
N LYS A 28 -0.37 0.61 -7.64
CA LYS A 28 -1.23 -0.10 -6.69
C LYS A 28 -2.70 0.34 -6.81
N ILE A 29 -2.95 1.64 -6.98
CA ILE A 29 -4.30 2.17 -7.23
C ILE A 29 -4.83 1.60 -8.54
N PHE A 30 -4.00 1.58 -9.59
CA PHE A 30 -4.35 0.98 -10.87
C PHE A 30 -4.73 -0.50 -10.73
N ALA A 31 -3.98 -1.27 -9.93
CA ALA A 31 -4.29 -2.68 -9.68
C ALA A 31 -5.66 -2.85 -9.01
N VAL A 32 -5.99 -2.02 -8.01
CA VAL A 32 -7.32 -2.03 -7.37
C VAL A 32 -8.41 -1.71 -8.39
N VAL A 33 -8.27 -0.60 -9.14
CA VAL A 33 -9.26 -0.17 -10.14
C VAL A 33 -9.47 -1.24 -11.21
N ARG A 34 -8.38 -1.80 -11.75
CA ARG A 34 -8.43 -2.87 -12.77
C ARG A 34 -9.16 -4.11 -12.28
N THR A 35 -8.82 -4.57 -11.06
CA THR A 35 -9.43 -5.78 -10.49
C THR A 35 -10.92 -5.59 -10.22
N LEU A 36 -11.31 -4.43 -9.67
CA LEU A 36 -12.71 -4.15 -9.38
C LEU A 36 -13.53 -3.87 -10.64
N ALA A 37 -12.93 -3.33 -11.69
CA ALA A 37 -13.57 -3.23 -13.00
C ALA A 37 -13.97 -4.61 -13.54
N GLY A 38 -13.15 -5.63 -13.33
CA GLY A 38 -13.47 -7.02 -13.64
C GLY A 38 -14.64 -7.60 -12.81
N LEU A 39 -14.97 -6.95 -11.69
CA LEU A 39 -16.14 -7.27 -10.85
C LEU A 39 -17.35 -6.35 -11.13
N GLY A 40 -17.29 -5.51 -12.15
CA GLY A 40 -18.36 -4.61 -12.55
C GLY A 40 -18.40 -3.27 -11.80
N VAL A 41 -17.37 -2.94 -11.00
CA VAL A 41 -17.32 -1.67 -10.28
C VAL A 41 -16.62 -0.61 -11.15
N GLU A 42 -17.28 0.53 -11.36
CA GLU A 42 -16.73 1.62 -12.17
C GLU A 42 -15.56 2.33 -11.46
N ALA A 43 -14.63 2.88 -12.26
CA ALA A 43 -13.46 3.58 -11.73
C ALA A 43 -13.81 4.89 -11.00
N LYS A 44 -14.82 5.65 -11.47
CA LYS A 44 -15.16 6.96 -10.88
C LYS A 44 -15.58 6.87 -9.41
N PRO A 45 -16.53 6.00 -9.01
CA PRO A 45 -16.87 5.80 -7.60
C PRO A 45 -15.68 5.33 -6.76
N LEU A 46 -14.82 4.46 -7.30
CA LEU A 46 -13.62 4.00 -6.59
C LEU A 46 -12.64 5.13 -6.28
N LEU A 47 -12.54 6.11 -7.17
CA LEU A 47 -11.60 7.23 -7.05
C LEU A 47 -12.19 8.43 -6.30
N LEU A 48 -13.47 8.37 -5.89
CA LEU A 48 -14.14 9.47 -5.20
C LEU A 48 -13.38 9.86 -3.93
N GLY A 49 -13.21 11.17 -3.69
CA GLY A 49 -12.50 11.70 -2.52
C GLY A 49 -10.96 11.57 -2.57
N SER A 50 -10.41 10.80 -3.51
CA SER A 50 -8.95 10.67 -3.67
C SER A 50 -8.30 11.87 -4.40
N GLY A 51 -9.10 12.67 -5.13
CA GLY A 51 -8.59 13.72 -6.01
C GLY A 51 -7.85 13.20 -7.24
N LEU A 52 -8.10 11.93 -7.62
CA LEU A 52 -7.55 11.29 -8.82
C LEU A 52 -8.65 11.05 -9.85
N SER A 53 -8.30 11.23 -11.12
CA SER A 53 -9.11 10.80 -12.26
C SER A 53 -8.63 9.44 -12.79
N PRO A 54 -9.44 8.72 -13.59
CA PRO A 54 -9.00 7.51 -14.27
C PRO A 54 -7.76 7.72 -15.15
N SER A 55 -7.62 8.90 -15.76
CA SER A 55 -6.44 9.27 -16.56
C SER A 55 -5.19 9.46 -15.71
N ASP A 56 -5.30 10.01 -14.49
CA ASP A 56 -4.17 10.12 -13.57
C ASP A 56 -3.65 8.73 -13.16
N VAL A 57 -4.57 7.82 -12.86
CA VAL A 57 -4.22 6.45 -12.46
C VAL A 57 -3.55 5.66 -13.60
N ALA A 58 -3.90 5.95 -14.84
CA ALA A 58 -3.28 5.33 -16.02
C ALA A 58 -1.95 6.00 -16.43
N SER A 59 -1.60 7.15 -15.86
CA SER A 59 -0.44 7.93 -16.25
C SER A 59 0.83 7.50 -15.50
N ALA A 60 1.89 7.16 -16.23
CA ALA A 60 3.21 6.88 -15.65
C ALA A 60 3.86 8.09 -14.97
N HIS A 61 3.43 9.31 -15.31
CA HIS A 61 3.94 10.56 -14.73
C HIS A 61 3.22 10.98 -13.45
N CYS A 62 2.04 10.40 -13.17
CA CYS A 62 1.31 10.70 -11.96
C CYS A 62 2.08 10.19 -10.72
N ARG A 63 1.98 10.97 -9.65
CA ARG A 63 2.45 10.58 -8.32
C ARG A 63 1.29 10.63 -7.34
N THR A 64 1.20 9.62 -6.51
CA THR A 64 0.13 9.43 -5.54
C THR A 64 0.70 9.36 -4.13
N SER A 65 -0.16 9.57 -3.16
CA SER A 65 0.16 9.48 -1.74
C SER A 65 -0.42 8.20 -1.13
N VAL A 66 0.10 7.82 0.03
CA VAL A 66 -0.48 6.72 0.82
C VAL A 66 -1.94 7.03 1.19
N PHE A 67 -2.26 8.29 1.52
CA PHE A 67 -3.61 8.72 1.82
C PHE A 67 -4.58 8.45 0.65
N GLN A 68 -4.19 8.80 -0.58
CA GLN A 68 -4.99 8.54 -1.78
C GLN A 68 -5.22 7.04 -2.00
N PHE A 69 -4.19 6.22 -1.79
CA PHE A 69 -4.31 4.77 -1.87
C PHE A 69 -5.30 4.22 -0.82
N LEU A 70 -5.21 4.67 0.44
CA LEU A 70 -6.12 4.25 1.51
C LEU A 70 -7.57 4.68 1.23
N THR A 71 -7.77 5.89 0.68
CA THR A 71 -9.10 6.37 0.24
C THR A 71 -9.71 5.42 -0.80
N VAL A 72 -8.93 5.04 -1.81
CA VAL A 72 -9.40 4.10 -2.84
C VAL A 72 -9.69 2.72 -2.25
N CYS A 73 -8.88 2.24 -1.30
CA CYS A 73 -9.14 0.98 -0.60
C CYS A 73 -10.41 1.03 0.24
N ALA A 74 -10.69 2.15 0.92
CA ALA A 74 -11.92 2.33 1.69
C ALA A 74 -13.16 2.33 0.78
N ASN A 75 -13.08 3.00 -0.39
CA ASN A 75 -14.14 2.95 -1.39
C ASN A 75 -14.32 1.53 -1.96
N ALA A 76 -13.23 0.84 -2.25
CA ALA A 76 -13.25 -0.53 -2.73
C ALA A 76 -13.95 -1.48 -1.73
N ALA A 77 -13.70 -1.33 -0.44
CA ALA A 77 -14.34 -2.12 0.61
C ALA A 77 -15.86 -1.90 0.67
N LYS A 78 -16.33 -0.68 0.37
CA LYS A 78 -17.77 -0.34 0.35
C LYS A 78 -18.47 -0.78 -0.93
N LEU A 79 -17.80 -0.69 -2.08
CA LEU A 79 -18.41 -0.86 -3.41
C LEU A 79 -18.24 -2.27 -3.97
N SER A 80 -17.30 -3.05 -3.48
CA SER A 80 -17.05 -4.39 -4.00
C SER A 80 -18.17 -5.35 -3.68
N PRO A 81 -18.71 -6.10 -4.67
CA PRO A 81 -19.62 -7.20 -4.42
C PRO A 81 -18.93 -8.44 -3.82
N ASP A 82 -17.60 -8.50 -3.88
CA ASP A 82 -16.78 -9.60 -3.37
C ASP A 82 -16.12 -9.19 -2.04
N PRO A 83 -16.45 -9.81 -0.91
CA PRO A 83 -15.82 -9.49 0.38
C PRO A 83 -14.32 -9.83 0.40
N GLN A 84 -13.84 -10.67 -0.52
CA GLN A 84 -12.42 -11.04 -0.66
C GLN A 84 -11.68 -10.20 -1.72
N TRP A 85 -12.23 -9.06 -2.12
CA TRP A 85 -11.65 -8.20 -3.16
C TRP A 85 -10.16 -7.90 -2.94
N ALA A 86 -9.74 -7.65 -1.70
CA ALA A 86 -8.34 -7.34 -1.39
C ALA A 86 -7.41 -8.53 -1.68
N VAL A 87 -7.83 -9.76 -1.36
CA VAL A 87 -7.10 -10.98 -1.69
C VAL A 87 -7.03 -11.15 -3.21
N ARG A 88 -8.14 -10.89 -3.91
CA ARG A 88 -8.18 -10.94 -5.37
C ARG A 88 -7.25 -9.90 -6.01
N VAL A 89 -7.21 -8.67 -5.51
CA VAL A 89 -6.24 -7.66 -5.95
C VAL A 89 -4.83 -8.18 -5.75
N GLY A 90 -4.49 -8.64 -4.54
CA GLY A 90 -3.16 -9.15 -4.22
C GLY A 90 -2.73 -10.33 -5.08
N SER A 91 -3.64 -11.27 -5.39
CA SER A 91 -3.35 -12.44 -6.22
C SER A 91 -3.08 -12.09 -7.70
N GLN A 92 -3.56 -10.95 -8.17
CA GLN A 92 -3.34 -10.46 -9.54
C GLN A 92 -2.17 -9.49 -9.66
N MET A 93 -1.57 -9.10 -8.54
CA MET A 93 -0.41 -8.21 -8.55
C MET A 93 0.88 -8.99 -8.86
N HIS A 94 1.71 -8.40 -9.71
CA HIS A 94 3.06 -8.87 -10.02
C HIS A 94 4.10 -7.97 -9.34
N LEU A 95 5.34 -8.43 -9.23
CA LEU A 95 6.42 -7.58 -8.71
C LEU A 95 6.56 -6.26 -9.46
N THR A 96 6.29 -6.24 -10.76
CA THR A 96 6.30 -5.04 -11.61
C THR A 96 5.26 -3.99 -11.20
N ASP A 97 4.16 -4.39 -10.55
CA ASP A 97 3.14 -3.47 -10.04
C ASP A 97 3.64 -2.65 -8.82
N TYR A 98 4.81 -3.00 -8.30
CA TYR A 98 5.53 -2.22 -7.27
C TYR A 98 6.58 -1.26 -7.87
N GLY A 99 6.62 -1.10 -9.20
CA GLY A 99 7.57 -0.22 -9.89
C GLY A 99 9.02 -0.64 -9.66
N MET A 100 9.93 0.33 -9.51
CA MET A 100 11.37 0.07 -9.31
C MET A 100 11.65 -0.82 -8.10
N TYR A 101 10.86 -0.71 -7.04
CA TYR A 101 11.00 -1.59 -5.88
C TYR A 101 10.83 -3.07 -6.26
N GLY A 102 9.81 -3.39 -7.05
CA GLY A 102 9.58 -4.76 -7.52
C GLY A 102 10.70 -5.28 -8.42
N TYR A 103 11.25 -4.44 -9.29
CA TYR A 103 12.39 -4.81 -10.13
C TYR A 103 13.65 -5.11 -9.30
N VAL A 104 13.94 -4.30 -8.28
CA VAL A 104 15.06 -4.55 -7.37
C VAL A 104 14.92 -5.90 -6.67
N LEU A 105 13.70 -6.25 -6.24
CA LEU A 105 13.45 -7.55 -5.61
C LEU A 105 13.58 -8.72 -6.59
N ALA A 106 13.08 -8.54 -7.82
CA ALA A 106 13.19 -9.57 -8.88
C ALA A 106 14.63 -9.85 -9.31
N CYS A 107 15.51 -8.86 -9.21
CA CYS A 107 16.93 -8.99 -9.54
C CYS A 107 17.80 -9.50 -8.39
N ALA A 108 17.23 -9.77 -7.23
CA ALA A 108 17.98 -10.30 -6.08
C ALA A 108 18.51 -11.71 -6.35
N GLY A 109 19.78 -11.96 -6.02
CA GLY A 109 20.45 -13.24 -6.27
C GLY A 109 19.96 -14.40 -5.38
N SER A 110 19.16 -14.11 -4.34
CA SER A 110 18.57 -15.12 -3.45
C SER A 110 17.33 -14.56 -2.75
N LEU A 111 16.49 -15.44 -2.18
CA LEU A 111 15.34 -15.04 -1.39
C LEU A 111 15.77 -14.18 -0.18
N ARG A 112 16.86 -14.54 0.50
CA ARG A 112 17.41 -13.75 1.61
C ARG A 112 17.76 -12.34 1.18
N ALA A 113 18.49 -12.19 0.07
CA ALA A 113 18.85 -10.88 -0.47
C ALA A 113 17.59 -10.08 -0.87
N ALA A 114 16.56 -10.73 -1.42
CA ALA A 114 15.28 -10.09 -1.71
C ALA A 114 14.60 -9.58 -0.44
N CYS A 115 14.59 -10.37 0.65
CA CYS A 115 14.03 -9.96 1.93
C CYS A 115 14.77 -8.76 2.53
N GLU A 116 16.10 -8.76 2.52
CA GLU A 116 16.92 -7.65 3.00
C GLU A 116 16.66 -6.36 2.20
N LEU A 117 16.58 -6.47 0.86
CA LEU A 117 16.23 -5.35 -0.01
C LEU A 117 14.79 -4.87 0.25
N ALA A 118 13.85 -5.80 0.46
CA ALA A 118 12.47 -5.49 0.78
C ALA A 118 12.37 -4.67 2.06
N MET A 119 13.03 -5.07 3.12
CA MET A 119 13.08 -4.33 4.38
C MET A 119 13.71 -2.95 4.21
N ARG A 120 14.83 -2.86 3.50
CA ARG A 120 15.59 -1.63 3.33
C ARG A 120 14.86 -0.58 2.52
N TYR A 121 14.16 -0.99 1.47
CA TYR A 121 13.52 -0.10 0.50
C TYR A 121 11.99 -0.11 0.56
N HIS A 122 11.42 -0.70 1.57
CA HIS A 122 9.97 -0.79 1.80
C HIS A 122 9.23 0.55 1.66
N ILE A 123 9.87 1.65 2.02
CA ILE A 123 9.31 3.01 1.87
C ILE A 123 8.88 3.33 0.43
N LEU A 124 9.47 2.67 -0.58
CA LEU A 124 9.15 2.88 -1.98
C LEU A 124 7.87 2.15 -2.43
N ALA A 125 7.39 1.20 -1.62
CA ALA A 125 6.28 0.32 -1.96
C ALA A 125 4.90 0.84 -1.52
N THR A 126 4.72 2.15 -1.33
CA THR A 126 3.51 2.73 -0.73
C THR A 126 3.23 2.10 0.64
N PRO A 127 4.07 2.34 1.65
CA PRO A 127 4.01 1.66 2.93
C PRO A 127 2.79 2.13 3.73
N VAL A 128 1.89 1.20 4.02
CA VAL A 128 0.73 1.44 4.88
C VAL A 128 1.06 1.09 6.33
N VAL A 129 1.78 -0.01 6.51
CA VAL A 129 2.26 -0.51 7.81
C VAL A 129 3.74 -0.84 7.74
N PRO A 130 4.50 -0.79 8.85
CA PRO A 130 5.87 -1.31 8.88
C PRO A 130 5.86 -2.82 8.62
N ILE A 131 6.97 -3.33 8.09
CA ILE A 131 7.19 -4.76 7.91
C ILE A 131 8.31 -5.16 8.85
N GLU A 132 8.15 -6.28 9.53
CA GLU A 132 9.18 -6.88 10.37
C GLU A 132 9.48 -8.29 9.91
N LEU A 133 10.75 -8.66 9.88
CA LEU A 133 11.22 -10.00 9.54
C LEU A 133 11.87 -10.62 10.77
N PHE A 134 11.36 -11.75 11.20
CA PHE A 134 11.95 -12.60 12.24
C PHE A 134 12.48 -13.87 11.60
N GLU A 135 13.68 -14.26 11.96
CA GLU A 135 14.32 -15.46 11.46
C GLU A 135 14.86 -16.30 12.63
N ASP A 136 14.73 -17.60 12.50
CA ASP A 136 15.45 -18.60 13.29
C ASP A 136 16.21 -19.56 12.34
N GLN A 137 16.68 -20.69 12.86
CA GLN A 137 17.47 -21.65 12.07
C GLN A 137 16.68 -22.35 10.95
N THR A 138 15.35 -22.36 11.02
CA THR A 138 14.46 -23.16 10.16
C THR A 138 13.37 -22.35 9.50
N THR A 139 13.05 -21.16 10.05
CA THR A 139 11.86 -20.41 9.68
C THR A 139 12.19 -18.93 9.50
N ALA A 140 11.60 -18.32 8.49
CA ALA A 140 11.54 -16.85 8.33
C ALA A 140 10.07 -16.43 8.37
N CYS A 141 9.74 -15.48 9.23
CA CYS A 141 8.38 -14.98 9.43
C CYS A 141 8.30 -13.49 9.17
N TRP A 142 7.44 -13.07 8.24
CA TRP A 142 7.09 -11.69 8.03
C TRP A 142 5.90 -11.32 8.89
N THR A 143 6.01 -10.22 9.65
CA THR A 143 4.90 -9.65 10.41
C THR A 143 4.47 -8.31 9.84
N PHE A 144 3.16 -8.16 9.74
CA PHE A 144 2.48 -6.94 9.34
C PHE A 144 1.58 -6.56 10.51
N PRO A 145 1.98 -5.58 11.35
CA PRO A 145 1.12 -5.13 12.43
C PRO A 145 -0.20 -4.58 11.87
N PRO A 146 -1.30 -4.70 12.62
CA PRO A 146 -2.58 -4.17 12.19
C PRO A 146 -2.48 -2.67 11.91
N LEU A 147 -3.22 -2.22 10.91
CA LEU A 147 -3.35 -0.79 10.63
C LEU A 147 -4.11 -0.15 11.79
N ASP A 148 -3.48 0.82 12.46
CA ASP A 148 -4.13 1.61 13.49
C ASP A 148 -5.23 2.48 12.83
N GLU A 149 -6.47 2.43 13.35
CA GLU A 149 -7.60 3.22 12.85
C GLU A 149 -7.30 4.72 12.79
N ALA A 150 -6.44 5.21 13.68
CA ALA A 150 -5.96 6.59 13.67
C ALA A 150 -5.17 6.98 12.39
N HIS A 151 -4.79 6.00 11.56
CA HIS A 151 -4.07 6.20 10.30
C HIS A 151 -4.97 6.04 9.06
N LEU A 152 -6.20 5.56 9.24
CA LEU A 152 -7.17 5.53 8.15
C LEU A 152 -7.59 6.97 7.79
N PRO A 153 -7.77 7.29 6.51
CA PRO A 153 -8.41 8.53 6.14
C PRO A 153 -9.82 8.54 6.74
N ASP A 154 -10.13 9.64 7.43
CA ASP A 154 -11.51 9.95 7.78
C ASP A 154 -12.22 10.23 6.45
N VAL A 155 -12.79 9.19 5.88
CA VAL A 155 -13.58 9.31 4.65
C VAL A 155 -14.91 9.88 5.13
N ASP A 156 -15.05 11.19 5.00
CA ASP A 156 -16.27 11.90 5.36
C ASP A 156 -17.46 11.22 4.64
N ASP A 157 -18.34 10.59 5.42
CA ASP A 157 -19.55 9.90 4.93
C ASP A 157 -20.52 10.84 4.19
N ARG A 158 -20.22 12.16 4.17
CA ARG A 158 -20.95 13.18 3.42
C ARG A 158 -20.59 13.24 1.94
N LEU A 159 -19.62 12.47 1.49
CA LEU A 159 -19.19 12.40 0.07
C LEU A 159 -19.91 11.30 -0.73
N PHE A 160 -20.90 10.63 -0.14
CA PHE A 160 -21.73 9.60 -0.77
C PHE A 160 -23.19 9.98 -0.83
#